data_4024ac1199ed84a5a3fe87f752ba919b
#
_entry.id   4024ac1199ed84a5a3fe87f752ba919b
#
_cell.length_a   1.000
_cell.length_b   1.000
_cell.length_c   1.000
_cell.angle_alpha   90.00
_cell.angle_beta   90.00
_cell.angle_gamma   90.00
#
_symmetry.space_group_name_H-M   'P 1'
#
loop_
_entity.id
_entity.type
_entity.pdbx_description
1 polymer ?
#
loop_
_entity_poly.entity_id
_entity_poly.type
_entity_poly.pdbx_seq_one_letter_code
_entity_poly.pdbx_strand_id
1 'polypeptide(L)'
;MEEQRQENEEMEIDLLVLLQDFFRGIRKFWWLVVVLALAGGLVMYVRSSGYYTPMYRSEATFTVTTSTSDGSDGSYNYYYDSSTADQLAKTFPYILSSDLLTDAMKEDLGTETIMGSVSAQTISQSNMVTMSAVSSDPEEAKRILESAIRVYPDVARFVIGDTKFYMIDPPNLPDTPFNQPSYRSSVEKGILIGAAAGMAWIILYAVFRKTVHRQEELKQVLNLNCLASLPKVRHKMRRKAAQSYPSIQNRRINPWFAENMETLQIRIARELEERK
;
A
#
# COMPACT_ATOMS: atom_id res chain seq x y z
N MET A 1 48.48 -16.17 7.84
CA MET A 1 47.78 -15.18 8.68
C MET A 1 47.72 -13.76 8.07
N GLU A 2 48.65 -13.40 7.20
CA GLU A 2 48.61 -12.10 6.47
C GLU A 2 47.68 -12.14 5.29
N GLU A 3 47.51 -13.26 4.58
CA GLU A 3 46.57 -13.42 3.46
C GLU A 3 45.11 -13.32 3.89
N GLN A 4 44.74 -13.80 5.08
CA GLN A 4 43.37 -13.67 5.61
C GLN A 4 43.03 -12.26 6.11
N ARG A 5 44.02 -11.42 6.36
CA ARG A 5 43.81 -9.99 6.68
C ARG A 5 43.57 -9.17 5.44
N GLN A 6 44.14 -9.50 4.32
CA GLN A 6 43.94 -8.81 3.05
C GLN A 6 42.55 -9.07 2.44
N GLU A 7 42.01 -10.30 2.58
CA GLU A 7 40.67 -10.62 2.12
C GLU A 7 39.54 -9.88 2.91
N ASN A 8 39.79 -9.56 4.19
CA ASN A 8 38.80 -8.80 4.99
C ASN A 8 38.85 -7.28 4.77
N GLU A 9 39.93 -6.73 4.22
CA GLU A 9 40.03 -5.30 3.90
C GLU A 9 39.35 -4.94 2.55
N GLU A 10 39.12 -5.95 1.67
CA GLU A 10 38.49 -5.71 0.36
C GLU A 10 36.95 -5.51 0.38
N MET A 11 36.30 -5.73 1.52
CA MET A 11 34.84 -5.59 1.67
C MET A 11 34.40 -4.54 2.68
N GLU A 12 35.25 -3.63 3.12
CA GLU A 12 34.79 -2.42 3.78
C GLU A 12 34.13 -1.51 2.74
N ILE A 13 32.86 -1.77 2.46
CA ILE A 13 32.00 -0.79 1.76
C ILE A 13 32.00 0.44 2.65
N ASP A 14 32.74 1.48 2.25
CA ASP A 14 32.81 2.73 2.99
C ASP A 14 31.39 3.35 2.96
N LEU A 15 30.61 3.10 4.01
CA LEU A 15 29.22 3.57 4.16
C LEU A 15 29.08 5.06 3.92
N LEU A 16 30.13 5.84 4.22
CA LEU A 16 30.16 7.27 3.98
C LEU A 16 30.21 7.60 2.47
N VAL A 17 30.99 6.84 1.71
CA VAL A 17 31.08 6.99 0.24
C VAL A 17 29.76 6.60 -0.40
N LEU A 18 29.17 5.50 0.03
CA LEU A 18 27.88 5.02 -0.46
C LEU A 18 26.76 6.02 -0.14
N LEU A 19 26.77 6.60 1.06
CA LEU A 19 25.84 7.63 1.47
C LEU A 19 26.01 8.92 0.61
N GLN A 20 27.24 9.32 0.33
CA GLN A 20 27.53 10.49 -0.52
C GLN A 20 27.07 10.28 -1.96
N ASP A 21 27.29 9.08 -2.51
CA ASP A 21 26.82 8.73 -3.87
C ASP A 21 25.31 8.59 -3.93
N PHE A 22 24.67 8.11 -2.87
CA PHE A 22 23.22 8.09 -2.74
C PHE A 22 22.63 9.51 -2.78
N PHE A 23 23.16 10.46 -1.98
CA PHE A 23 22.70 11.85 -2.01
C PHE A 23 22.95 12.51 -3.36
N ARG A 24 24.05 12.21 -4.02
CA ARG A 24 24.33 12.69 -5.37
C ARG A 24 23.37 12.06 -6.39
N GLY A 25 23.03 10.79 -6.22
CA GLY A 25 22.03 10.07 -6.99
C GLY A 25 20.64 10.69 -6.84
N ILE A 26 20.20 10.94 -5.60
CA ILE A 26 18.92 11.62 -5.33
C ILE A 26 18.89 12.98 -6.03
N ARG A 27 19.91 13.80 -5.89
CA ARG A 27 19.94 15.13 -6.51
C ARG A 27 19.90 15.09 -8.03
N LYS A 28 20.37 14.01 -8.65
CA LYS A 28 20.36 13.83 -10.12
C LYS A 28 19.05 13.21 -10.60
N PHE A 29 18.49 12.24 -9.86
CA PHE A 29 17.36 11.43 -10.27
C PHE A 29 16.08 11.67 -9.47
N TRP A 30 16.00 12.78 -8.69
CA TRP A 30 14.80 13.10 -7.91
C TRP A 30 13.53 13.14 -8.75
N TRP A 31 13.64 13.64 -10.00
CA TRP A 31 12.54 13.69 -10.93
C TRP A 31 12.00 12.30 -11.30
N LEU A 32 12.89 11.29 -11.37
CA LEU A 32 12.50 9.89 -11.64
C LEU A 32 11.67 9.33 -10.49
N VAL A 33 12.02 9.63 -9.25
CA VAL A 33 11.23 9.23 -8.07
C VAL A 33 9.85 9.86 -8.13
N VAL A 34 9.75 11.14 -8.49
CA VAL A 34 8.47 11.85 -8.64
C VAL A 34 7.63 11.22 -9.77
N VAL A 35 8.23 10.95 -10.91
CA VAL A 35 7.53 10.31 -12.05
C VAL A 35 7.02 8.92 -11.68
N LEU A 36 7.86 8.09 -11.03
CA LEU A 36 7.45 6.76 -10.57
C LEU A 36 6.37 6.81 -9.48
N ALA A 37 6.44 7.78 -8.57
CA ALA A 37 5.41 7.99 -7.56
C ALA A 37 4.06 8.37 -8.20
N LEU A 38 4.07 9.30 -9.16
CA LEU A 38 2.85 9.69 -9.90
C LEU A 38 2.31 8.54 -10.76
N ALA A 39 3.18 7.81 -11.44
CA ALA A 39 2.79 6.64 -12.23
C ALA A 39 2.19 5.54 -11.34
N GLY A 40 2.79 5.26 -10.18
CA GLY A 40 2.27 4.31 -9.20
C GLY A 40 0.90 4.72 -8.66
N GLY A 41 0.72 6.01 -8.34
CA GLY A 41 -0.57 6.57 -7.95
C GLY A 41 -1.63 6.43 -9.03
N LEU A 42 -1.29 6.74 -10.29
CA LEU A 42 -2.18 6.61 -11.44
C LEU A 42 -2.59 5.14 -11.68
N VAL A 43 -1.65 4.22 -11.66
CA VAL A 43 -1.92 2.78 -11.84
C VAL A 43 -2.90 2.28 -10.76
N MET A 44 -2.66 2.65 -9.51
CA MET A 44 -3.55 2.25 -8.41
C MET A 44 -4.93 2.92 -8.49
N TYR A 45 -5.00 4.16 -8.97
CA TYR A 45 -6.28 4.82 -9.24
C TYR A 45 -7.09 4.09 -10.31
N VAL A 46 -6.47 3.81 -11.47
CA VAL A 46 -7.12 3.09 -12.58
C VAL A 46 -7.56 1.70 -12.14
N ARG A 47 -6.70 0.99 -11.39
CA ARG A 47 -7.05 -0.32 -10.84
C ARG A 47 -8.24 -0.24 -9.87
N SER A 48 -8.25 0.73 -8.97
CA SER A 48 -9.34 0.91 -8.01
C SER A 48 -10.65 1.31 -8.68
N SER A 49 -10.59 2.08 -9.76
CA SER A 49 -11.77 2.49 -10.53
C SER A 49 -12.29 1.39 -11.46
N GLY A 50 -11.38 0.67 -12.14
CA GLY A 50 -11.75 -0.31 -13.17
C GLY A 50 -12.34 -1.62 -12.62
N TYR A 51 -12.02 -1.98 -11.37
CA TYR A 51 -12.54 -3.21 -10.72
C TYR A 51 -13.64 -2.92 -9.69
N TYR A 52 -14.14 -1.70 -9.65
CA TYR A 52 -15.21 -1.35 -8.71
C TYR A 52 -16.56 -1.80 -9.24
N THR A 53 -17.19 -2.74 -8.51
CA THR A 53 -18.60 -3.10 -8.70
C THR A 53 -19.38 -2.50 -7.54
N PRO A 54 -20.33 -1.58 -7.78
CA PRO A 54 -21.15 -1.04 -6.71
C PRO A 54 -22.00 -2.16 -6.10
N MET A 55 -22.05 -2.21 -4.78
CA MET A 55 -22.91 -3.11 -4.05
C MET A 55 -23.77 -2.32 -3.06
N TYR A 56 -25.03 -2.65 -3.02
CA TYR A 56 -26.04 -2.00 -2.22
C TYR A 56 -26.46 -2.90 -1.08
N ARG A 57 -26.66 -2.33 0.10
CA ARG A 57 -27.06 -3.05 1.28
C ARG A 57 -28.40 -2.52 1.78
N SER A 58 -29.40 -3.38 1.81
CA SER A 58 -30.66 -3.14 2.48
C SER A 58 -30.60 -3.74 3.88
N GLU A 59 -31.10 -3.03 4.87
CA GLU A 59 -31.10 -3.43 6.27
C GLU A 59 -32.49 -3.33 6.87
N ALA A 60 -32.80 -4.27 7.77
CA ALA A 60 -34.02 -4.27 8.56
C ALA A 60 -33.70 -4.73 9.98
N THR A 61 -34.31 -4.08 10.96
CA THR A 61 -34.13 -4.42 12.38
C THR A 61 -35.45 -4.87 12.98
N PHE A 62 -35.41 -5.97 13.68
CA PHE A 62 -36.59 -6.55 14.34
C PHE A 62 -36.22 -7.18 15.68
N THR A 63 -37.21 -7.31 16.57
CA THR A 63 -37.07 -8.14 17.77
C THR A 63 -37.61 -9.52 17.48
N VAL A 64 -36.98 -10.53 18.06
CA VAL A 64 -37.40 -11.91 17.93
C VAL A 64 -37.95 -12.39 19.25
N THR A 65 -39.15 -12.93 19.23
CA THR A 65 -39.76 -13.61 20.39
C THR A 65 -40.12 -15.02 20.02
N THR A 66 -39.84 -15.96 20.92
CA THR A 66 -40.28 -17.35 20.76
C THR A 66 -41.59 -17.53 21.53
N SER A 67 -42.60 -18.06 20.87
CA SER A 67 -43.84 -18.42 21.54
C SER A 67 -43.61 -19.71 22.32
N THR A 68 -43.21 -19.58 23.59
CA THR A 68 -43.37 -20.71 24.51
C THR A 68 -44.88 -20.78 24.78
N SER A 69 -45.46 -21.94 24.56
CA SER A 69 -46.90 -22.22 24.65
C SER A 69 -47.38 -22.27 26.10
N ASP A 70 -47.18 -21.22 26.87
CA ASP A 70 -47.87 -21.01 28.13
C ASP A 70 -48.58 -19.67 28.09
N GLY A 71 -49.90 -19.72 28.03
CA GLY A 71 -50.81 -18.59 27.85
C GLY A 71 -50.85 -17.63 29.02
N SER A 72 -49.75 -17.02 29.35
CA SER A 72 -49.67 -15.89 30.28
C SER A 72 -49.32 -14.63 29.50
N ASP A 73 -50.32 -13.82 29.44
CA ASP A 73 -50.39 -12.44 28.98
C ASP A 73 -49.10 -11.64 29.26
N GLY A 74 -48.43 -11.20 28.21
CA GLY A 74 -47.73 -9.90 28.13
C GLY A 74 -46.61 -9.55 29.12
N SER A 75 -46.10 -10.45 29.94
CA SER A 75 -44.97 -10.13 30.83
C SER A 75 -43.63 -10.34 30.09
N TYR A 76 -43.00 -9.22 29.75
CA TYR A 76 -41.63 -9.16 29.24
C TYR A 76 -40.66 -9.73 30.26
N ASN A 77 -40.15 -10.95 30.06
CA ASN A 77 -39.22 -11.59 30.98
C ASN A 77 -37.78 -11.45 30.42
N TYR A 78 -37.10 -10.40 30.81
CA TYR A 78 -35.76 -10.02 30.34
C TYR A 78 -34.73 -11.17 30.40
N TYR A 79 -34.81 -12.05 31.39
CA TYR A 79 -33.87 -13.18 31.52
C TYR A 79 -34.12 -14.30 30.52
N TYR A 80 -35.37 -14.58 30.16
CA TYR A 80 -35.70 -15.57 29.16
C TYR A 80 -35.37 -15.04 27.77
N ASP A 81 -35.60 -13.74 27.51
CA ASP A 81 -35.34 -13.12 26.22
C ASP A 81 -33.85 -13.00 25.94
N SER A 82 -32.99 -12.81 26.95
CA SER A 82 -31.55 -12.71 26.72
C SER A 82 -30.90 -14.06 26.37
N SER A 83 -31.33 -15.17 27.02
CA SER A 83 -30.82 -16.50 26.69
C SER A 83 -31.31 -16.99 25.34
N THR A 84 -32.52 -16.63 24.98
CA THR A 84 -33.09 -16.90 23.64
C THR A 84 -32.40 -16.06 22.59
N ALA A 85 -32.10 -14.81 22.86
CA ALA A 85 -31.32 -13.94 21.97
C ALA A 85 -29.91 -14.50 21.68
N ASP A 86 -29.23 -15.02 22.70
CA ASP A 86 -27.92 -15.65 22.55
C ASP A 86 -27.98 -16.96 21.73
N GLN A 87 -29.02 -17.75 21.87
CA GLN A 87 -29.24 -18.94 21.06
C GLN A 87 -29.57 -18.55 19.61
N LEU A 88 -30.43 -17.55 19.43
CA LEU A 88 -30.76 -17.01 18.11
C LEU A 88 -29.53 -16.43 17.42
N ALA A 89 -28.72 -15.67 18.15
CA ALA A 89 -27.47 -15.12 17.62
C ALA A 89 -26.54 -16.19 17.03
N LYS A 90 -26.52 -17.35 17.64
CA LYS A 90 -25.71 -18.49 17.16
C LYS A 90 -26.37 -19.25 16.04
N THR A 91 -27.69 -19.35 16.02
CA THR A 91 -28.44 -20.18 15.05
C THR A 91 -28.80 -19.43 13.77
N PHE A 92 -29.00 -18.10 13.84
CA PHE A 92 -29.35 -17.27 12.71
C PHE A 92 -28.38 -17.41 11.52
N PRO A 93 -27.06 -17.30 11.69
CA PRO A 93 -26.13 -17.44 10.59
C PRO A 93 -26.19 -18.81 9.90
N TYR A 94 -26.44 -19.86 10.64
CA TYR A 94 -26.54 -21.23 10.09
C TYR A 94 -27.78 -21.40 9.24
N ILE A 95 -28.94 -20.88 9.71
CA ILE A 95 -30.19 -20.96 8.94
C ILE A 95 -30.08 -20.08 7.68
N LEU A 96 -29.51 -18.88 7.80
CA LEU A 96 -29.31 -17.96 6.64
C LEU A 96 -28.39 -18.52 5.57
N SER A 97 -27.44 -19.35 5.95
CA SER A 97 -26.53 -20.02 5.02
C SER A 97 -27.03 -21.40 4.54
N SER A 98 -28.21 -21.82 4.96
CA SER A 98 -28.77 -23.12 4.57
C SER A 98 -29.34 -23.10 3.15
N ASP A 99 -29.16 -24.23 2.44
CA ASP A 99 -29.78 -24.43 1.12
C ASP A 99 -31.31 -24.38 1.23
N LEU A 100 -31.87 -24.82 2.35
CA LEU A 100 -33.31 -24.81 2.61
C LEU A 100 -33.89 -23.39 2.53
N LEU A 101 -33.24 -22.42 3.16
CA LEU A 101 -33.67 -21.02 3.10
C LEU A 101 -33.47 -20.45 1.70
N THR A 102 -32.34 -20.77 1.08
CA THR A 102 -32.04 -20.29 -0.26
C THR A 102 -33.06 -20.80 -1.27
N ASP A 103 -33.46 -22.04 -1.19
CA ASP A 103 -34.45 -22.61 -2.09
C ASP A 103 -35.87 -22.07 -1.84
N ALA A 104 -36.24 -21.87 -0.58
CA ALA A 104 -37.49 -21.23 -0.23
C ALA A 104 -37.54 -19.78 -0.69
N MET A 105 -36.43 -19.03 -0.61
CA MET A 105 -36.34 -17.69 -1.15
C MET A 105 -36.41 -17.64 -2.68
N LYS A 106 -35.81 -18.60 -3.38
CA LYS A 106 -35.94 -18.73 -4.85
C LYS A 106 -37.39 -18.95 -5.26
N GLU A 107 -38.11 -19.80 -4.53
CA GLU A 107 -39.55 -20.05 -4.77
C GLU A 107 -40.36 -18.77 -4.52
N ASP A 108 -40.15 -18.06 -3.41
CA ASP A 108 -40.85 -16.81 -3.07
C ASP A 108 -40.56 -15.67 -4.07
N LEU A 109 -39.30 -15.58 -4.55
CA LEU A 109 -38.91 -14.59 -5.55
C LEU A 109 -39.23 -14.96 -6.99
N GLY A 110 -39.56 -16.24 -7.24
CA GLY A 110 -39.81 -16.78 -8.60
C GLY A 110 -38.57 -16.78 -9.49
N THR A 111 -37.35 -16.93 -8.90
CA THR A 111 -36.08 -16.89 -9.62
C THR A 111 -35.26 -18.15 -9.37
N GLU A 112 -34.55 -18.63 -10.38
CA GLU A 112 -33.65 -19.78 -10.21
C GLU A 112 -32.38 -19.45 -9.45
N THR A 113 -31.95 -18.19 -9.52
CA THR A 113 -30.69 -17.72 -8.88
C THR A 113 -30.90 -16.42 -8.13
N ILE A 114 -30.36 -16.32 -6.93
CA ILE A 114 -30.34 -15.08 -6.13
C ILE A 114 -28.99 -14.41 -6.32
N MET A 115 -28.98 -13.21 -6.94
CA MET A 115 -27.76 -12.42 -7.15
C MET A 115 -27.46 -11.54 -5.93
N GLY A 116 -27.34 -12.14 -4.77
CA GLY A 116 -27.08 -11.43 -3.54
C GLY A 116 -26.75 -12.37 -2.38
N SER A 117 -26.46 -11.79 -1.24
CA SER A 117 -26.21 -12.54 0.00
C SER A 117 -27.00 -11.92 1.14
N VAL A 118 -27.51 -12.78 2.02
CA VAL A 118 -28.21 -12.35 3.24
C VAL A 118 -27.34 -12.68 4.44
N SER A 119 -27.29 -11.77 5.39
CA SER A 119 -26.60 -11.94 6.67
C SER A 119 -27.41 -11.33 7.81
N ALA A 120 -27.21 -11.82 9.02
CA ALA A 120 -27.81 -11.21 10.20
C ALA A 120 -26.78 -11.02 11.29
N GLN A 121 -26.99 -9.95 12.05
CA GLN A 121 -26.20 -9.61 13.24
C GLN A 121 -27.15 -9.37 14.41
N THR A 122 -26.84 -9.99 15.54
CA THR A 122 -27.56 -9.75 16.77
C THR A 122 -26.86 -8.67 17.58
N ILE A 123 -27.63 -7.79 18.19
CA ILE A 123 -27.11 -6.78 19.10
C ILE A 123 -26.85 -7.47 20.43
N SER A 124 -25.59 -7.43 20.88
CA SER A 124 -25.18 -8.08 22.14
C SER A 124 -26.10 -7.73 23.31
N GLN A 125 -26.52 -8.75 24.05
CA GLN A 125 -27.40 -8.64 25.22
C GLN A 125 -28.80 -8.07 24.91
N SER A 126 -29.27 -8.22 23.66
CA SER A 126 -30.64 -7.84 23.32
C SER A 126 -31.25 -8.90 22.41
N ASN A 127 -32.58 -8.95 22.35
CA ASN A 127 -33.33 -9.77 21.40
C ASN A 127 -33.50 -9.11 20.02
N MET A 128 -32.74 -8.07 19.76
CA MET A 128 -32.76 -7.34 18.50
C MET A 128 -31.80 -7.97 17.50
N VAL A 129 -32.31 -8.15 16.29
CA VAL A 129 -31.55 -8.69 15.17
C VAL A 129 -31.64 -7.70 14.01
N THR A 130 -30.50 -7.36 13.44
CA THR A 130 -30.43 -6.64 12.17
C THR A 130 -30.09 -7.64 11.07
N MET A 131 -30.99 -7.81 10.15
CA MET A 131 -30.79 -8.59 8.92
C MET A 131 -30.43 -7.65 7.78
N SER A 132 -29.47 -8.05 6.98
CA SER A 132 -29.04 -7.28 5.81
C SER A 132 -28.91 -8.15 4.58
N ALA A 133 -29.34 -7.62 3.45
CA ALA A 133 -29.13 -8.21 2.14
C ALA A 133 -28.25 -7.31 1.28
N VAL A 134 -27.37 -7.92 0.51
CA VAL A 134 -26.43 -7.23 -0.36
C VAL A 134 -26.62 -7.73 -1.79
N SER A 135 -26.81 -6.81 -2.73
CA SER A 135 -26.89 -7.07 -4.17
C SER A 135 -26.23 -5.97 -4.98
N SER A 136 -26.00 -6.19 -6.26
CA SER A 136 -25.54 -5.18 -7.21
C SER A 136 -26.61 -4.14 -7.58
N ASP A 137 -27.88 -4.46 -7.32
CA ASP A 137 -29.04 -3.58 -7.55
C ASP A 137 -29.71 -3.24 -6.21
N PRO A 138 -30.01 -1.94 -5.94
CA PRO A 138 -30.64 -1.51 -4.70
C PRO A 138 -32.06 -2.09 -4.52
N GLU A 139 -32.85 -2.19 -5.60
CA GLU A 139 -34.19 -2.76 -5.52
C GLU A 139 -34.15 -4.27 -5.28
N GLU A 140 -33.20 -4.96 -5.90
CA GLU A 140 -32.99 -6.38 -5.69
C GLU A 140 -32.52 -6.67 -4.27
N ALA A 141 -31.62 -5.87 -3.70
CA ALA A 141 -31.17 -6.01 -2.31
C ALA A 141 -32.36 -5.93 -1.33
N LYS A 142 -33.26 -4.98 -1.57
CA LYS A 142 -34.50 -4.83 -0.75
C LYS A 142 -35.42 -6.03 -0.93
N ARG A 143 -35.67 -6.47 -2.17
CA ARG A 143 -36.56 -7.64 -2.47
C ARG A 143 -36.01 -8.93 -1.84
N ILE A 144 -34.71 -9.17 -1.91
CA ILE A 144 -34.04 -10.30 -1.27
C ILE A 144 -34.24 -10.24 0.24
N LEU A 145 -34.08 -9.08 0.86
CA LEU A 145 -34.28 -8.92 2.30
C LEU A 145 -35.72 -9.15 2.73
N GLU A 146 -36.67 -8.61 1.98
CA GLU A 146 -38.10 -8.80 2.22
C GLU A 146 -38.50 -10.30 2.11
N SER A 147 -38.00 -10.99 1.10
CA SER A 147 -38.20 -12.42 0.93
C SER A 147 -37.59 -13.21 2.07
N ALA A 148 -36.32 -12.91 2.44
CA ALA A 148 -35.65 -13.57 3.55
C ALA A 148 -36.45 -13.43 4.86
N ILE A 149 -36.92 -12.24 5.18
CA ILE A 149 -37.71 -11.98 6.41
C ILE A 149 -39.04 -12.74 6.38
N ARG A 150 -39.68 -12.84 5.19
CA ARG A 150 -40.96 -13.53 5.02
C ARG A 150 -40.84 -15.04 5.20
N VAL A 151 -39.80 -15.62 4.61
CA VAL A 151 -39.65 -17.11 4.54
C VAL A 151 -38.92 -17.66 5.76
N TYR A 152 -38.09 -16.82 6.42
CA TYR A 152 -37.26 -17.27 7.54
C TYR A 152 -38.04 -17.95 8.68
N PRO A 153 -39.21 -17.43 9.16
CA PRO A 153 -39.95 -18.06 10.25
C PRO A 153 -40.38 -19.49 9.95
N ASP A 154 -40.75 -19.78 8.70
CA ASP A 154 -41.19 -21.09 8.29
C ASP A 154 -40.03 -22.11 8.29
N VAL A 155 -38.86 -21.68 7.82
CA VAL A 155 -37.64 -22.50 7.83
C VAL A 155 -37.09 -22.66 9.25
N ALA A 156 -37.10 -21.61 10.04
CA ALA A 156 -36.59 -21.61 11.42
C ALA A 156 -37.45 -22.43 12.38
N ARG A 157 -38.73 -22.63 12.05
CA ARG A 157 -39.71 -23.38 12.87
C ARG A 157 -39.22 -24.76 13.24
N PHE A 158 -38.54 -25.44 12.30
CA PHE A 158 -38.03 -26.80 12.53
C PHE A 158 -36.83 -26.83 13.47
N VAL A 159 -36.13 -25.70 13.69
CA VAL A 159 -34.90 -25.64 14.48
C VAL A 159 -35.13 -24.96 15.81
N ILE A 160 -35.84 -23.84 15.80
CA ILE A 160 -35.97 -22.94 16.94
C ILE A 160 -37.40 -22.97 17.53
N GLY A 161 -38.37 -23.47 16.78
CA GLY A 161 -39.80 -23.41 17.09
C GLY A 161 -40.49 -22.18 16.52
N ASP A 162 -41.75 -21.95 16.91
CA ASP A 162 -42.50 -20.82 16.40
C ASP A 162 -41.90 -19.50 16.87
N THR A 163 -41.35 -18.77 15.91
CA THR A 163 -40.71 -17.46 16.10
C THR A 163 -41.60 -16.35 15.53
N LYS A 164 -41.75 -15.24 16.28
CA LYS A 164 -42.44 -14.04 15.81
C LYS A 164 -41.46 -12.89 15.71
N PHE A 165 -41.50 -12.21 14.58
CA PHE A 165 -40.72 -10.99 14.33
C PHE A 165 -41.56 -9.77 14.55
N TYR A 166 -41.11 -8.90 15.43
CA TYR A 166 -41.68 -7.57 15.59
C TYR A 166 -40.76 -6.56 14.93
N MET A 167 -41.17 -6.07 13.77
CA MET A 167 -40.39 -5.14 12.98
C MET A 167 -40.22 -3.81 13.72
N ILE A 168 -38.99 -3.36 13.88
CA ILE A 168 -38.63 -2.05 14.41
C ILE A 168 -38.38 -1.11 13.24
N ASP A 169 -37.47 -1.49 12.35
CA ASP A 169 -37.16 -0.76 11.13
C ASP A 169 -37.42 -1.66 9.91
N PRO A 170 -38.28 -1.23 8.98
CA PRO A 170 -38.55 -1.98 7.75
C PRO A 170 -37.36 -1.96 6.80
N PRO A 171 -37.27 -2.92 5.84
CA PRO A 171 -36.25 -2.92 4.82
C PRO A 171 -36.13 -1.61 4.08
N ASN A 172 -34.97 -0.98 4.17
CA ASN A 172 -34.71 0.30 3.52
C ASN A 172 -34.29 0.09 2.05
N LEU A 173 -34.57 1.08 1.19
CA LEU A 173 -34.00 1.15 -0.14
C LEU A 173 -32.66 1.93 -0.05
N PRO A 174 -31.51 1.29 -0.33
CA PRO A 174 -30.24 1.95 -0.24
C PRO A 174 -30.01 2.92 -1.41
N ASP A 175 -29.79 4.20 -1.12
CA ASP A 175 -29.52 5.22 -2.14
C ASP A 175 -28.06 5.22 -2.60
N THR A 176 -27.14 4.72 -1.76
CA THR A 176 -25.70 4.74 -2.04
C THR A 176 -25.07 3.37 -1.84
N PRO A 177 -24.10 2.98 -2.68
CA PRO A 177 -23.39 1.73 -2.48
C PRO A 177 -22.56 1.78 -1.19
N PHE A 178 -22.61 0.69 -0.41
CA PHE A 178 -21.90 0.61 0.88
C PHE A 178 -20.40 0.35 0.73
N ASN A 179 -19.96 -0.19 -0.41
CA ASN A 179 -18.58 -0.54 -0.71
C ASN A 179 -17.83 0.55 -1.50
N GLN A 180 -18.15 1.85 -1.27
CA GLN A 180 -17.48 2.92 -1.99
C GLN A 180 -15.95 2.82 -1.85
N PRO A 181 -15.21 2.80 -2.97
CA PRO A 181 -13.76 2.68 -2.93
C PRO A 181 -13.15 3.96 -2.36
N SER A 182 -12.25 3.81 -1.41
CA SER A 182 -11.45 4.94 -0.92
C SER A 182 -10.32 5.24 -1.93
N TYR A 183 -10.64 5.93 -3.02
CA TYR A 183 -9.67 6.30 -4.06
C TYR A 183 -8.43 6.98 -3.49
N ARG A 184 -8.62 7.83 -2.47
CA ARG A 184 -7.53 8.53 -1.80
C ARG A 184 -6.52 7.54 -1.20
N SER A 185 -6.98 6.56 -0.42
CA SER A 185 -6.11 5.55 0.19
C SER A 185 -5.40 4.69 -0.86
N SER A 186 -6.08 4.36 -1.96
CA SER A 186 -5.48 3.60 -3.06
C SER A 186 -4.38 4.38 -3.77
N VAL A 187 -4.59 5.67 -4.04
CA VAL A 187 -3.60 6.56 -4.65
C VAL A 187 -2.41 6.79 -3.72
N GLU A 188 -2.64 7.02 -2.43
CA GLU A 188 -1.57 7.18 -1.43
C GLU A 188 -0.66 5.94 -1.37
N LYS A 189 -1.24 4.74 -1.34
CA LYS A 189 -0.49 3.48 -1.41
C LYS A 189 0.31 3.35 -2.71
N GLY A 190 -0.29 3.73 -3.84
CA GLY A 190 0.38 3.72 -5.14
C GLY A 190 1.57 4.66 -5.21
N ILE A 191 1.43 5.88 -4.69
CA ILE A 191 2.51 6.88 -4.60
C ILE A 191 3.66 6.34 -3.74
N LEU A 192 3.33 5.73 -2.61
CA LEU A 192 4.33 5.19 -1.68
C LEU A 192 5.13 4.04 -2.30
N ILE A 193 4.45 3.10 -2.98
CA ILE A 193 5.08 1.99 -3.70
C ILE A 193 5.94 2.52 -4.85
N GLY A 194 5.44 3.48 -5.64
CA GLY A 194 6.18 4.09 -6.74
C GLY A 194 7.43 4.84 -6.27
N ALA A 195 7.32 5.60 -5.18
CA ALA A 195 8.45 6.29 -4.57
C ALA A 195 9.50 5.30 -4.03
N ALA A 196 9.07 4.22 -3.38
CA ALA A 196 9.96 3.16 -2.89
C ALA A 196 10.73 2.49 -4.05
N ALA A 197 10.05 2.20 -5.16
CA ALA A 197 10.69 1.66 -6.37
C ALA A 197 11.72 2.63 -6.96
N GLY A 198 11.41 3.94 -6.98
CA GLY A 198 12.33 4.98 -7.41
C GLY A 198 13.58 5.08 -6.51
N MET A 199 13.41 5.01 -5.21
CA MET A 199 14.54 4.98 -4.27
C MET A 199 15.38 3.72 -4.42
N ALA A 200 14.76 2.55 -4.57
CA ALA A 200 15.46 1.30 -4.82
C ALA A 200 16.32 1.38 -6.10
N TRP A 201 15.80 2.01 -7.17
CA TRP A 201 16.56 2.26 -8.39
C TRP A 201 17.79 3.13 -8.14
N ILE A 202 17.66 4.20 -7.34
CA ILE A 202 18.79 5.08 -7.01
C ILE A 202 19.85 4.34 -6.21
N ILE A 203 19.45 3.50 -5.25
CA ILE A 203 20.36 2.66 -4.47
C ILE A 203 21.11 1.69 -5.39
N LEU A 204 20.38 1.01 -6.26
CA LEU A 204 20.96 0.09 -7.23
C LEU A 204 21.98 0.80 -8.13
N TYR A 205 21.61 1.98 -8.63
CA TYR A 205 22.51 2.82 -9.42
C TYR A 205 23.75 3.26 -8.66
N ALA A 206 23.63 3.60 -7.38
CA ALA A 206 24.76 3.98 -6.53
C ALA A 206 25.72 2.80 -6.32
N VAL A 207 25.17 1.60 -6.08
CA VAL A 207 25.97 0.37 -5.87
C VAL A 207 26.69 -0.07 -7.15
N PHE A 208 25.99 -0.08 -8.29
CA PHE A 208 26.60 -0.52 -9.55
C PHE A 208 27.56 0.49 -10.17
N ARG A 209 27.49 1.74 -9.77
CA ARG A 209 28.38 2.77 -10.28
C ARG A 209 29.68 2.78 -9.48
N LYS A 210 30.68 2.06 -9.96
CA LYS A 210 32.06 2.16 -9.47
C LYS A 210 32.60 3.55 -9.80
N THR A 211 32.58 4.46 -8.81
CA THR A 211 33.14 5.82 -8.96
C THR A 211 34.40 5.88 -8.11
N VAL A 212 35.54 6.13 -8.76
CA VAL A 212 36.82 6.32 -8.07
C VAL A 212 36.77 7.63 -7.29
N HIS A 213 36.83 7.57 -5.96
CA HIS A 213 36.77 8.74 -5.07
C HIS A 213 38.12 9.09 -4.44
N ARG A 214 39.01 8.13 -4.32
CA ARG A 214 40.34 8.29 -3.70
C ARG A 214 41.45 7.95 -4.66
N GLN A 215 42.59 8.59 -4.47
CA GLN A 215 43.81 8.36 -5.27
C GLN A 215 44.35 6.92 -5.09
N GLU A 216 44.15 6.37 -3.89
CA GLU A 216 44.56 5.01 -3.54
C GLU A 216 43.80 3.93 -4.36
N GLU A 217 42.50 4.17 -4.64
CA GLU A 217 41.69 3.27 -5.48
C GLU A 217 42.18 3.16 -6.92
N LEU A 218 42.77 4.24 -7.47
CA LEU A 218 43.40 4.23 -8.79
C LEU A 218 44.60 3.28 -8.86
N LYS A 219 45.37 3.20 -7.77
CA LYS A 219 46.51 2.31 -7.68
C LYS A 219 46.06 0.85 -7.56
N GLN A 220 45.01 0.57 -6.78
CA GLN A 220 44.52 -0.79 -6.58
C GLN A 220 43.75 -1.30 -7.81
N VAL A 221 42.90 -0.48 -8.45
CA VAL A 221 42.04 -0.94 -9.54
C VAL A 221 42.75 -0.93 -10.88
N LEU A 222 43.61 0.05 -11.15
CA LEU A 222 44.26 0.25 -12.46
C LEU A 222 45.78 -0.04 -12.44
N ASN A 223 46.35 -0.31 -11.26
CA ASN A 223 47.79 -0.45 -11.06
C ASN A 223 48.61 0.73 -11.63
N LEU A 224 48.02 1.94 -11.60
CA LEU A 224 48.59 3.19 -12.08
C LEU A 224 48.99 4.09 -10.92
N ASN A 225 50.19 4.63 -10.95
CA ASN A 225 50.64 5.62 -9.97
C ASN A 225 50.02 6.98 -10.30
N CYS A 226 49.34 7.56 -9.33
CA CYS A 226 48.79 8.94 -9.45
C CYS A 226 49.94 9.94 -9.35
N LEU A 227 50.26 10.62 -10.43
CA LEU A 227 51.34 11.61 -10.45
C LEU A 227 50.99 12.90 -9.71
N ALA A 228 49.76 13.38 -9.86
CA ALA A 228 49.28 14.54 -9.11
C ALA A 228 47.75 14.60 -9.12
N SER A 229 47.18 15.20 -8.09
CA SER A 229 45.74 15.50 -7.98
C SER A 229 45.49 17.00 -8.16
N LEU A 230 44.82 17.36 -9.22
CA LEU A 230 44.50 18.75 -9.50
C LEU A 230 43.10 19.12 -9.03
N PRO A 231 42.92 20.16 -8.22
CA PRO A 231 41.62 20.63 -7.78
C PRO A 231 40.83 21.19 -8.94
N LYS A 232 39.48 21.00 -8.91
CA LYS A 232 38.59 21.57 -9.93
C LYS A 232 38.60 23.10 -9.85
N VAL A 233 39.20 23.74 -10.85
CA VAL A 233 39.21 25.21 -10.98
C VAL A 233 37.88 25.64 -11.59
N ARG A 234 37.11 26.46 -10.83
CA ARG A 234 35.91 27.14 -11.36
C ARG A 234 36.32 28.38 -12.12
N HIS A 235 36.44 28.28 -13.43
CA HIS A 235 36.73 29.44 -14.29
C HIS A 235 35.43 30.00 -14.85
N LYS A 236 35.12 31.29 -14.51
CA LYS A 236 34.03 32.01 -15.18
C LYS A 236 34.56 32.57 -16.50
N MET A 237 34.23 31.93 -17.61
CA MET A 237 34.46 32.52 -18.94
C MET A 237 33.75 33.86 -19.06
N ARG A 238 34.47 34.99 -19.07
CA ARG A 238 33.95 36.26 -19.50
C ARG A 238 33.93 36.27 -21.03
N ARG A 239 32.75 36.44 -21.62
CA ARG A 239 32.51 36.43 -23.09
C ARG A 239 33.32 37.39 -23.94
N LYS A 240 34.16 38.27 -23.33
CA LYS A 240 34.92 39.31 -24.02
C LYS A 240 36.45 39.26 -23.82
N ALA A 241 36.99 38.20 -23.19
CA ALA A 241 38.43 38.07 -23.07
C ALA A 241 38.96 37.02 -24.01
N ALA A 242 39.69 37.44 -25.05
CA ALA A 242 40.24 36.57 -26.09
C ALA A 242 41.32 35.58 -25.58
N GLN A 243 41.68 35.60 -24.31
CA GLN A 243 42.61 34.69 -23.65
C GLN A 243 42.12 34.34 -22.25
N SER A 244 41.37 33.33 -22.16
CA SER A 244 40.82 32.85 -20.90
C SER A 244 41.29 31.40 -20.61
N TYR A 245 42.60 31.22 -20.48
CA TYR A 245 43.17 29.94 -20.00
C TYR A 245 43.46 30.04 -18.50
N PRO A 246 43.30 28.93 -17.78
CA PRO A 246 43.87 28.84 -16.43
C PRO A 246 45.39 28.87 -16.55
N SER A 247 46.01 30.05 -16.34
CA SER A 247 47.44 30.22 -16.33
C SER A 247 47.95 30.18 -14.88
N ILE A 248 49.07 29.49 -14.65
CA ILE A 248 49.76 29.39 -13.33
C ILE A 248 50.11 30.77 -12.81
N GLN A 249 50.34 31.78 -13.68
CA GLN A 249 50.65 33.15 -13.35
C GLN A 249 49.45 33.99 -12.89
N ASN A 250 48.24 33.43 -12.98
CA ASN A 250 47.06 34.18 -12.61
C ASN A 250 46.83 34.12 -11.08
N ARG A 251 47.08 35.24 -10.38
CA ARG A 251 46.91 35.38 -8.92
C ARG A 251 45.54 35.08 -8.36
N ARG A 252 44.53 34.86 -9.21
CA ARG A 252 43.15 34.49 -8.83
C ARG A 252 42.92 32.98 -8.79
N ILE A 253 43.88 32.19 -9.18
CA ILE A 253 43.84 30.73 -9.09
C ILE A 253 44.30 30.32 -7.69
N ASN A 254 43.63 29.31 -7.13
CA ASN A 254 44.00 28.79 -5.81
C ASN A 254 45.50 28.45 -5.78
N PRO A 255 46.26 28.98 -4.78
CA PRO A 255 47.69 28.69 -4.65
C PRO A 255 48.02 27.20 -4.69
N TRP A 256 47.15 26.38 -4.17
CA TRP A 256 47.26 24.93 -4.16
C TRP A 256 47.25 24.29 -5.57
N PHE A 257 46.59 24.92 -6.53
CA PHE A 257 46.63 24.49 -7.93
C PHE A 257 48.03 24.72 -8.56
N ALA A 258 48.64 25.87 -8.29
CA ALA A 258 49.97 26.17 -8.80
C ALA A 258 51.05 25.23 -8.21
N GLU A 259 51.00 24.96 -6.91
CA GLU A 259 51.87 24.02 -6.21
C GLU A 259 51.73 22.59 -6.73
N ASN A 260 50.51 22.12 -6.95
CA ASN A 260 50.27 20.78 -7.51
C ASN A 260 50.75 20.67 -8.98
N MET A 261 50.66 21.73 -9.77
CA MET A 261 51.19 21.76 -11.14
C MET A 261 52.72 21.75 -11.17
N GLU A 262 53.38 22.42 -10.25
CA GLU A 262 54.84 22.38 -10.10
C GLU A 262 55.29 20.96 -9.67
N THR A 263 54.60 20.39 -8.71
CA THR A 263 54.84 19.00 -8.28
C THR A 263 54.65 18.00 -9.45
N LEU A 264 53.62 18.22 -10.29
CA LEU A 264 53.39 17.39 -11.50
C LEU A 264 54.55 17.51 -12.49
N GLN A 265 55.06 18.73 -12.76
CA GLN A 265 56.20 18.92 -13.64
C GLN A 265 57.44 18.20 -13.15
N ILE A 266 57.76 18.28 -11.84
CA ILE A 266 58.90 17.60 -11.23
C ILE A 266 58.75 16.11 -11.34
N ARG A 267 57.59 15.56 -11.07
CA ARG A 267 57.36 14.11 -11.17
C ARG A 267 57.44 13.57 -12.59
N ILE A 268 56.86 14.32 -13.57
CA ILE A 268 56.99 13.94 -14.99
C ILE A 268 58.43 13.98 -15.46
N ALA A 269 59.22 15.02 -15.07
CA ALA A 269 60.64 15.11 -15.41
C ALA A 269 61.41 13.89 -14.85
N ARG A 270 61.15 13.51 -13.61
CA ARG A 270 61.77 12.33 -12.98
C ARG A 270 61.42 11.02 -13.66
N GLU A 271 60.14 10.81 -13.97
CA GLU A 271 59.71 9.59 -14.73
C GLU A 271 60.32 9.51 -16.12
N LEU A 272 60.54 10.64 -16.77
CA LEU A 272 61.23 10.69 -18.08
C LEU A 272 62.72 10.42 -18.00
N GLU A 273 63.37 10.76 -16.87
CA GLU A 273 64.77 10.43 -16.63
C GLU A 273 64.95 8.97 -16.25
N GLU A 274 64.05 8.37 -15.51
CA GLU A 274 64.10 6.93 -15.15
C GLU A 274 63.84 5.99 -16.32
N ARG A 275 63.24 6.48 -17.39
CA ARG A 275 62.96 5.70 -18.64
C ARG A 275 63.99 5.87 -19.74
N LYS A 276 65.00 6.70 -19.55
CA LYS A 276 66.17 6.78 -20.45
C LYS A 276 67.25 5.80 -20.03
#